data_d252ef695c85187c8822938979a31b36
#
_entry.id   d252ef695c85187c8822938979a31b36
#
_cell.length_a   1.000
_cell.length_b   1.000
_cell.length_c   1.000
_cell.angle_alpha   90.00
_cell.angle_beta   90.00
_cell.angle_gamma   90.00
#
_symmetry.space_group_name_H-M   'P 1'
#
loop_
_entity.id
_entity.type
_entity.pdbx_description
1 polymer ?
#
loop_
_entity_poly.entity_id
_entity_poly.type
_entity_poly.pdbx_seq_one_letter_code
_entity_poly.pdbx_strand_id
1 'polypeptide(L)'
;MASKPRMPMTPSAPDISRLLQQLSLQMEKDPGLPLAWLEGHRQDPNLMAALKGASADVPVAAVLTCYELILRQDLIAAGHAIEKHRRPDDPLQVNILLDGLFFAACRDFIRASQLLVSVVNRHKGSLFIWQKMLTLCLNAGYYSQGIDWYQKAIALSGWGAAARFNLMELGSALYALDYQFERAIAIRREELALQMQRPPASPAAKSSDFNVAKTWQALTAVVDLLEGHGMRPFPTAGTLLGWWREGAILNNDKDLDVALMPADSLDLARKIMLAQVRYIAAPMSLNSNSYSCFFDRVTQVTVDLLQFWDAGEKLGYGWLLPGKYRAQSRVLHFDRFDLLRDHWQGHEFWRPDDPDHFLTQMYGPWRAPDPHFDSCAGVPNLQAMTEMVQATVYNQLVSCVSRGNYAKAMALIVSLRDHNDDHPVLGRMEIWLRKNLQNQC
;
A
#
# COMPACT_ATOMS: atom_id res chain seq x y z
N MET A 1 41.34 0.41 11.93
CA MET A 1 40.55 -0.65 12.62
C MET A 1 39.13 -0.11 12.79
N ALA A 2 38.23 -0.45 11.89
CA ALA A 2 36.82 -0.01 11.95
C ALA A 2 36.07 -0.94 12.93
N SER A 3 35.45 -0.36 13.94
CA SER A 3 34.64 -1.06 14.93
C SER A 3 33.41 -1.64 14.24
N LYS A 4 33.22 -2.97 14.31
CA LYS A 4 31.99 -3.66 13.91
C LYS A 4 30.79 -3.05 14.64
N PRO A 5 29.65 -2.83 13.97
CA PRO A 5 28.43 -2.42 14.65
C PRO A 5 28.05 -3.48 15.70
N ARG A 6 27.83 -3.05 16.93
CA ARG A 6 27.30 -3.92 18.01
C ARG A 6 25.92 -4.40 17.58
N MET A 7 25.76 -5.72 17.46
CA MET A 7 24.44 -6.33 17.39
C MET A 7 23.62 -5.89 18.62
N PRO A 8 22.31 -5.60 18.47
CA PRO A 8 21.45 -5.36 19.64
C PRO A 8 21.51 -6.60 20.54
N MET A 9 21.82 -6.39 21.79
CA MET A 9 21.86 -7.45 22.79
C MET A 9 20.46 -8.06 22.93
N THR A 10 20.36 -9.38 22.91
CA THR A 10 19.15 -10.13 23.29
C THR A 10 18.69 -9.64 24.65
N PRO A 11 17.41 -9.24 24.82
CA PRO A 11 16.93 -8.85 26.14
C PRO A 11 17.07 -10.03 27.12
N SER A 12 17.61 -9.77 28.28
CA SER A 12 17.74 -10.78 29.34
C SER A 12 16.36 -11.18 29.89
N ALA A 13 16.23 -12.34 30.51
CA ALA A 13 14.98 -12.79 31.12
C ALA A 13 14.35 -11.76 32.09
N PRO A 14 15.14 -11.01 32.92
CA PRO A 14 14.62 -9.93 33.76
C PRO A 14 14.04 -8.76 32.94
N ASP A 15 14.63 -8.46 31.78
CA ASP A 15 14.17 -7.38 30.91
C ASP A 15 12.82 -7.70 30.28
N ILE A 16 12.58 -8.97 29.92
CA ILE A 16 11.31 -9.43 29.35
C ILE A 16 10.19 -9.38 30.39
N SER A 17 10.43 -9.83 31.62
CA SER A 17 9.44 -9.76 32.70
C SER A 17 9.02 -8.32 32.98
N ARG A 18 9.97 -7.39 33.02
CA ARG A 18 9.71 -5.95 33.18
C ARG A 18 8.92 -5.38 32.01
N LEU A 19 9.27 -5.75 30.78
CA LEU A 19 8.56 -5.35 29.56
C LEU A 19 7.10 -5.83 29.59
N LEU A 20 6.86 -7.11 29.90
CA LEU A 20 5.52 -7.67 29.98
C LEU A 20 4.68 -7.01 31.07
N GLN A 21 5.28 -6.66 32.21
CA GLN A 21 4.61 -5.90 33.25
C GLN A 21 4.19 -4.51 32.75
N GLN A 22 5.08 -3.80 32.03
CA GLN A 22 4.76 -2.50 31.44
C GLN A 22 3.64 -2.61 30.39
N LEU A 23 3.68 -3.61 29.52
CA LEU A 23 2.64 -3.86 28.51
C LEU A 23 1.30 -4.25 29.16
N SER A 24 1.31 -4.99 30.27
CA SER A 24 0.09 -5.28 31.04
C SER A 24 -0.56 -4.02 31.57
N LEU A 25 0.21 -3.12 32.18
CA LEU A 25 -0.29 -1.83 32.65
C LEU A 25 -0.79 -0.92 31.52
N GLN A 26 -0.18 -0.99 30.34
CA GLN A 26 -0.66 -0.28 29.16
C GLN A 26 -1.98 -0.88 28.66
N MET A 27 -2.11 -2.21 28.64
CA MET A 27 -3.31 -2.90 28.20
C MET A 27 -4.54 -2.55 29.06
N GLU A 28 -4.35 -2.34 30.37
CA GLU A 28 -5.42 -1.90 31.27
C GLU A 28 -5.98 -0.51 30.91
N LYS A 29 -5.16 0.35 30.33
CA LYS A 29 -5.55 1.71 29.91
C LYS A 29 -6.14 1.70 28.50
N ASP A 30 -5.52 0.99 27.59
CA ASP A 30 -5.90 0.87 26.18
C ASP A 30 -5.44 -0.49 25.64
N PRO A 31 -6.36 -1.41 25.31
CA PRO A 31 -6.02 -2.73 24.81
C PRO A 31 -5.30 -2.71 23.44
N GLY A 32 -5.37 -1.60 22.72
CA GLY A 32 -4.64 -1.41 21.46
C GLY A 32 -3.17 -1.10 21.62
N LEU A 33 -2.71 -0.53 22.74
CA LEU A 33 -1.31 -0.12 22.91
C LEU A 33 -0.31 -1.29 22.82
N PRO A 34 -0.49 -2.43 23.50
CA PRO A 34 0.42 -3.55 23.36
C PRO A 34 0.45 -4.12 21.94
N LEU A 35 -0.68 -4.12 21.23
CA LEU A 35 -0.77 -4.62 19.86
C LEU A 35 -0.04 -3.66 18.89
N ALA A 36 -0.19 -2.35 19.05
CA ALA A 36 0.55 -1.34 18.31
C ALA A 36 2.07 -1.45 18.55
N TRP A 37 2.47 -1.70 19.81
CA TRP A 37 3.88 -1.93 20.15
C TRP A 37 4.42 -3.16 19.42
N LEU A 38 3.68 -4.28 19.40
CA LEU A 38 4.11 -5.51 18.72
C LEU A 38 4.31 -5.30 17.23
N GLU A 39 3.46 -4.54 16.55
CA GLU A 39 3.63 -4.23 15.11
C GLU A 39 4.99 -3.58 14.81
N GLY A 40 5.47 -2.70 15.69
CA GLY A 40 6.77 -2.06 15.57
C GLY A 40 7.98 -2.97 15.86
N HIS A 41 7.79 -4.09 16.57
CA HIS A 41 8.88 -4.94 17.07
C HIS A 41 8.83 -6.39 16.57
N ARG A 42 7.89 -6.74 15.68
CA ARG A 42 7.67 -8.12 15.19
C ARG A 42 8.84 -8.77 14.46
N GLN A 43 9.81 -7.97 14.02
CA GLN A 43 10.99 -8.45 13.31
C GLN A 43 12.07 -9.04 14.25
N ASP A 44 11.91 -8.90 15.57
CA ASP A 44 12.86 -9.45 16.54
C ASP A 44 12.50 -10.91 16.90
N PRO A 45 13.24 -11.93 16.37
CA PRO A 45 12.95 -13.33 16.60
C PRO A 45 13.13 -13.76 18.07
N ASN A 46 14.02 -13.09 18.80
CA ASN A 46 14.29 -13.40 20.20
C ASN A 46 13.15 -12.93 21.09
N LEU A 47 12.63 -11.74 20.81
CA LEU A 47 11.43 -11.22 21.46
C LEU A 47 10.24 -12.15 21.22
N MET A 48 10.05 -12.59 19.97
CA MET A 48 8.92 -13.48 19.65
C MET A 48 9.03 -14.86 20.34
N ALA A 49 10.23 -15.43 20.44
CA ALA A 49 10.47 -16.66 21.18
C ALA A 49 10.15 -16.48 22.68
N ALA A 50 10.55 -15.36 23.25
CA ALA A 50 10.30 -15.05 24.65
C ALA A 50 8.80 -14.82 24.97
N LEU A 51 8.07 -14.13 24.09
CA LEU A 51 6.62 -13.95 24.24
C LEU A 51 5.88 -15.30 24.19
N LYS A 52 6.28 -16.21 23.30
CA LYS A 52 5.72 -17.56 23.24
C LYS A 52 5.99 -18.36 24.52
N GLY A 53 7.19 -18.26 25.07
CA GLY A 53 7.54 -18.92 26.33
C GLY A 53 6.74 -18.40 27.54
N ALA A 54 6.43 -17.11 27.56
CA ALA A 54 5.68 -16.46 28.65
C ALA A 54 4.15 -16.53 28.50
N SER A 55 3.61 -16.95 27.36
CA SER A 55 2.17 -16.85 27.05
C SER A 55 1.25 -17.68 27.93
N ALA A 56 1.76 -18.75 28.59
CA ALA A 56 0.97 -19.57 29.47
C ALA A 56 0.61 -18.86 30.79
N ASP A 57 1.53 -18.02 31.28
CA ASP A 57 1.43 -17.45 32.63
C ASP A 57 1.09 -15.96 32.64
N VAL A 58 1.30 -15.26 31.52
CA VAL A 58 1.15 -13.81 31.43
C VAL A 58 0.09 -13.42 30.39
N PRO A 59 -1.08 -12.89 30.84
CA PRO A 59 -2.20 -12.59 29.93
C PRO A 59 -1.85 -11.71 28.72
N VAL A 60 -1.02 -10.67 28.90
CA VAL A 60 -0.62 -9.81 27.79
C VAL A 60 0.26 -10.55 26.77
N ALA A 61 1.12 -11.48 27.21
CA ALA A 61 1.92 -12.30 26.32
C ALA A 61 1.06 -13.24 25.48
N ALA A 62 0.00 -13.80 26.06
CA ALA A 62 -0.99 -14.60 25.34
C ALA A 62 -1.69 -13.78 24.24
N VAL A 63 -2.15 -12.58 24.56
CA VAL A 63 -2.77 -11.64 23.60
C VAL A 63 -1.81 -11.29 22.45
N LEU A 64 -0.55 -10.96 22.78
CA LEU A 64 0.47 -10.63 21.78
C LEU A 64 0.80 -11.84 20.89
N THR A 65 0.84 -13.05 21.45
CA THR A 65 1.06 -14.29 20.69
C THR A 65 -0.09 -14.55 19.71
N CYS A 66 -1.36 -14.38 20.13
CA CYS A 66 -2.51 -14.50 19.24
C CYS A 66 -2.43 -13.47 18.08
N TYR A 67 -2.10 -12.23 18.42
CA TYR A 67 -2.02 -11.18 17.41
C TYR A 67 -0.85 -11.39 16.44
N GLU A 68 0.30 -11.87 16.91
CA GLU A 68 1.43 -12.22 16.06
C GLU A 68 1.09 -13.28 15.01
N LEU A 69 0.34 -14.31 15.41
CA LEU A 69 -0.14 -15.35 14.48
C LEU A 69 -1.08 -14.78 13.43
N ILE A 70 -1.95 -13.83 13.80
CA ILE A 70 -2.79 -13.08 12.85
C ILE A 70 -1.92 -12.31 11.85
N LEU A 71 -0.91 -11.59 12.32
CA LEU A 71 0.00 -10.81 11.48
C LEU A 71 0.82 -11.68 10.51
N ARG A 72 1.14 -12.91 10.90
CA ARG A 72 1.82 -13.90 10.04
C ARG A 72 0.89 -14.61 9.06
N GLN A 73 -0.41 -14.37 9.14
CA GLN A 73 -1.44 -15.09 8.38
C GLN A 73 -1.50 -16.60 8.69
N ASP A 74 -0.99 -17.02 9.85
CA ASP A 74 -1.20 -18.37 10.36
C ASP A 74 -2.56 -18.46 11.06
N LEU A 75 -3.61 -18.42 10.25
CA LEU A 75 -4.98 -18.25 10.74
C LEU A 75 -5.51 -19.48 11.49
N ILE A 76 -4.99 -20.68 11.20
CA ILE A 76 -5.36 -21.91 11.93
C ILE A 76 -4.79 -21.84 13.34
N ALA A 77 -3.49 -21.58 13.47
CA ALA A 77 -2.85 -21.45 14.77
C ALA A 77 -3.40 -20.24 15.55
N ALA A 78 -3.71 -19.12 14.88
CA ALA A 78 -4.33 -17.95 15.50
C ALA A 78 -5.69 -18.28 16.11
N GLY A 79 -6.58 -18.96 15.36
CA GLY A 79 -7.89 -19.37 15.86
C GLY A 79 -7.80 -20.28 17.10
N HIS A 80 -6.92 -21.28 17.06
CA HIS A 80 -6.68 -22.14 18.23
C HIS A 80 -6.11 -21.37 19.43
N ALA A 81 -5.16 -20.44 19.19
CA ALA A 81 -4.57 -19.64 20.25
C ALA A 81 -5.60 -18.71 20.90
N ILE A 82 -6.45 -18.04 20.12
CA ILE A 82 -7.50 -17.16 20.61
C ILE A 82 -8.47 -17.94 21.49
N GLU A 83 -8.94 -19.11 21.04
CA GLU A 83 -9.85 -19.94 21.81
C GLU A 83 -9.22 -20.44 23.10
N LYS A 84 -7.97 -20.93 23.06
CA LYS A 84 -7.21 -21.40 24.20
C LYS A 84 -7.02 -20.32 25.28
N HIS A 85 -6.78 -19.08 24.86
CA HIS A 85 -6.46 -17.94 25.73
C HIS A 85 -7.66 -17.02 25.99
N ARG A 86 -8.87 -17.42 25.57
CA ARG A 86 -10.11 -16.66 25.77
C ARG A 86 -10.35 -16.44 27.26
N ARG A 87 -10.55 -15.19 27.64
CA ARG A 87 -10.76 -14.79 29.02
C ARG A 87 -12.25 -14.87 29.36
N PRO A 88 -12.65 -15.55 30.43
CA PRO A 88 -14.05 -15.60 30.82
C PRO A 88 -14.62 -14.22 31.20
N ASP A 89 -13.80 -13.39 31.85
CA ASP A 89 -14.08 -12.00 32.15
C ASP A 89 -13.21 -11.12 31.29
N ASP A 90 -13.83 -10.30 30.42
CA ASP A 90 -13.16 -9.43 29.44
C ASP A 90 -13.68 -7.99 29.54
N PRO A 91 -13.41 -7.30 30.66
CA PRO A 91 -13.88 -5.91 30.84
C PRO A 91 -13.29 -4.93 29.85
N LEU A 92 -12.13 -5.25 29.25
CA LEU A 92 -11.44 -4.44 28.26
C LEU A 92 -11.80 -4.80 26.81
N GLN A 93 -12.68 -5.75 26.60
CA GLN A 93 -13.07 -6.26 25.28
C GLN A 93 -11.88 -6.77 24.43
N VAL A 94 -10.85 -7.33 25.08
CA VAL A 94 -9.66 -7.86 24.39
C VAL A 94 -10.01 -9.06 23.52
N ASN A 95 -10.89 -9.96 23.99
CA ASN A 95 -11.37 -11.09 23.20
C ASN A 95 -12.09 -10.60 21.95
N ILE A 96 -12.97 -9.60 22.10
CA ILE A 96 -13.73 -9.01 20.99
C ILE A 96 -12.79 -8.32 19.98
N LEU A 97 -11.76 -7.63 20.48
CA LEU A 97 -10.74 -7.01 19.64
C LEU A 97 -9.97 -8.06 18.83
N LEU A 98 -9.48 -9.13 19.48
CA LEU A 98 -8.77 -10.21 18.80
C LEU A 98 -9.65 -10.93 17.78
N ASP A 99 -10.90 -11.26 18.15
CA ASP A 99 -11.86 -11.86 17.23
C ASP A 99 -12.11 -10.95 16.01
N GLY A 100 -12.29 -9.64 16.22
CA GLY A 100 -12.46 -8.68 15.15
C GLY A 100 -11.27 -8.61 14.19
N LEU A 101 -10.05 -8.61 14.73
CA LEU A 101 -8.81 -8.62 13.93
C LEU A 101 -8.62 -9.97 13.21
N PHE A 102 -8.97 -11.08 13.85
CA PHE A 102 -8.93 -12.41 13.26
C PHE A 102 -9.90 -12.53 12.09
N PHE A 103 -11.17 -12.14 12.26
CA PHE A 103 -12.15 -12.16 11.17
C PHE A 103 -11.77 -11.21 10.03
N ALA A 104 -11.16 -10.05 10.32
CA ALA A 104 -10.60 -9.17 9.30
C ALA A 104 -9.51 -9.86 8.48
N ALA A 105 -8.61 -10.60 9.12
CA ALA A 105 -7.57 -11.38 8.46
C ALA A 105 -8.14 -12.56 7.65
N CYS A 106 -9.20 -13.19 8.13
CA CYS A 106 -9.98 -14.21 7.40
C CYS A 106 -10.83 -13.62 6.26
N ARG A 107 -10.87 -12.29 6.11
CA ARG A 107 -11.73 -11.57 5.16
C ARG A 107 -13.24 -11.70 5.41
N ASP A 108 -13.65 -12.11 6.59
CA ASP A 108 -15.03 -11.99 7.06
C ASP A 108 -15.27 -10.56 7.58
N PHE A 109 -15.33 -9.61 6.65
CA PHE A 109 -15.41 -8.18 6.97
C PHE A 109 -16.72 -7.80 7.69
N ILE A 110 -17.79 -8.57 7.49
CA ILE A 110 -19.07 -8.32 8.15
C ILE A 110 -18.93 -8.57 9.65
N ARG A 111 -18.46 -9.76 10.05
CA ARG A 111 -18.23 -10.08 11.47
C ARG A 111 -17.18 -9.17 12.09
N ALA A 112 -16.07 -8.94 11.37
CA ALA A 112 -15.02 -8.05 11.83
C ALA A 112 -15.55 -6.65 12.15
N SER A 113 -16.38 -6.07 11.28
CA SER A 113 -16.95 -4.73 11.48
C SER A 113 -17.91 -4.67 12.68
N GLN A 114 -18.78 -5.68 12.85
CA GLN A 114 -19.69 -5.77 13.98
C GLN A 114 -18.95 -5.78 15.31
N LEU A 115 -17.87 -6.56 15.40
CA LEU A 115 -17.05 -6.67 16.62
C LEU A 115 -16.26 -5.38 16.87
N LEU A 116 -15.56 -4.85 15.86
CA LEU A 116 -14.73 -3.65 16.04
C LEU A 116 -15.53 -2.39 16.36
N VAL A 117 -16.78 -2.28 15.90
CA VAL A 117 -17.67 -1.14 16.26
C VAL A 117 -17.87 -1.08 17.79
N SER A 118 -18.08 -2.20 18.46
CA SER A 118 -18.27 -2.21 19.92
C SER A 118 -17.00 -1.76 20.65
N VAL A 119 -15.82 -2.22 20.15
CA VAL A 119 -14.51 -1.89 20.73
C VAL A 119 -14.18 -0.40 20.52
N VAL A 120 -14.40 0.15 19.32
CA VAL A 120 -14.20 1.57 19.02
C VAL A 120 -15.06 2.45 19.92
N ASN A 121 -16.34 2.11 20.11
CA ASN A 121 -17.24 2.89 20.92
C ASN A 121 -16.82 2.93 22.40
N ARG A 122 -16.22 1.87 22.91
CA ARG A 122 -15.71 1.79 24.28
C ARG A 122 -14.34 2.47 24.44
N HIS A 123 -13.44 2.30 23.48
CA HIS A 123 -12.06 2.76 23.54
C HIS A 123 -11.78 3.92 22.57
N LYS A 124 -12.62 4.98 22.65
CA LYS A 124 -12.55 6.14 21.73
C LYS A 124 -11.18 6.84 21.70
N GLY A 125 -10.38 6.74 22.76
CA GLY A 125 -9.04 7.30 22.84
C GLY A 125 -7.93 6.44 22.22
N SER A 126 -8.22 5.23 21.75
CA SER A 126 -7.23 4.32 21.18
C SER A 126 -7.02 4.58 19.69
N LEU A 127 -5.88 5.19 19.34
CA LEU A 127 -5.49 5.39 17.94
C LEU A 127 -5.41 4.06 17.17
N PHE A 128 -4.83 3.02 17.77
CA PHE A 128 -4.69 1.71 17.15
C PHE A 128 -6.05 1.14 16.70
N ILE A 129 -7.04 1.18 17.58
CA ILE A 129 -8.39 0.63 17.29
C ILE A 129 -9.04 1.41 16.15
N TRP A 130 -8.94 2.76 16.15
CA TRP A 130 -9.43 3.57 15.04
C TRP A 130 -8.74 3.25 13.72
N GLN A 131 -7.41 3.10 13.73
CA GLN A 131 -6.67 2.71 12.53
C GLN A 131 -7.12 1.34 11.99
N LYS A 132 -7.32 0.35 12.88
CA LYS A 132 -7.82 -0.98 12.46
C LYS A 132 -9.22 -0.91 11.86
N MET A 133 -10.11 -0.10 12.44
CA MET A 133 -11.46 0.11 11.90
C MET A 133 -11.43 0.77 10.52
N LEU A 134 -10.65 1.83 10.34
CA LEU A 134 -10.52 2.50 9.05
C LEU A 134 -9.86 1.60 8.00
N THR A 135 -8.80 0.87 8.37
CA THR A 135 -8.15 -0.12 7.50
C THR A 135 -9.11 -1.25 7.12
N LEU A 136 -9.96 -1.70 8.04
CA LEU A 136 -11.01 -2.67 7.73
C LEU A 136 -11.95 -2.13 6.65
N CYS A 137 -12.42 -0.90 6.79
CA CYS A 137 -13.30 -0.27 5.79
C CYS A 137 -12.63 -0.15 4.42
N LEU A 138 -11.33 0.21 4.38
CA LEU A 138 -10.54 0.24 3.16
C LEU A 138 -10.46 -1.13 2.48
N ASN A 139 -10.12 -2.18 3.25
CA ASN A 139 -9.93 -3.53 2.74
C ASN A 139 -11.25 -4.21 2.34
N ALA A 140 -12.36 -3.81 2.98
CA ALA A 140 -13.69 -4.33 2.69
C ALA A 140 -14.41 -3.62 1.54
N GLY A 141 -13.89 -2.47 1.06
CA GLY A 141 -14.58 -1.63 0.09
C GLY A 141 -15.73 -0.81 0.69
N TYR A 142 -15.78 -0.64 2.02
CA TYR A 142 -16.83 0.13 2.73
C TYR A 142 -16.41 1.60 2.87
N TYR A 143 -16.11 2.25 1.74
CA TYR A 143 -15.46 3.57 1.74
C TYR A 143 -16.32 4.66 2.36
N SER A 144 -17.59 4.79 1.96
CA SER A 144 -18.51 5.78 2.54
C SER A 144 -18.67 5.60 4.05
N GLN A 145 -18.82 4.36 4.52
CA GLN A 145 -18.90 4.06 5.96
C GLN A 145 -17.56 4.37 6.66
N GLY A 146 -16.44 4.09 6.00
CA GLY A 146 -15.11 4.43 6.48
C GLY A 146 -14.91 5.94 6.63
N ILE A 147 -15.46 6.74 5.71
CA ILE A 147 -15.47 8.20 5.78
C ILE A 147 -16.23 8.68 7.04
N ASP A 148 -17.39 8.11 7.32
CA ASP A 148 -18.16 8.45 8.53
C ASP A 148 -17.36 8.13 9.81
N TRP A 149 -16.65 7.00 9.84
CA TRP A 149 -15.76 6.64 10.95
C TRP A 149 -14.56 7.57 11.04
N TYR A 150 -13.95 7.92 9.92
CA TYR A 150 -12.86 8.89 9.87
C TYR A 150 -13.27 10.25 10.44
N GLN A 151 -14.43 10.77 10.03
CA GLN A 151 -14.95 12.04 10.53
C GLN A 151 -15.16 12.02 12.05
N LYS A 152 -15.68 10.91 12.59
CA LYS A 152 -15.82 10.71 14.04
C LYS A 152 -14.46 10.68 14.73
N ALA A 153 -13.49 9.93 14.17
CA ALA A 153 -12.15 9.81 14.74
C ALA A 153 -11.42 11.16 14.77
N ILE A 154 -11.38 11.88 13.64
CA ILE A 154 -10.63 13.13 13.53
C ILE A 154 -11.22 14.28 14.36
N ALA A 155 -12.52 14.22 14.65
CA ALA A 155 -13.22 15.17 15.49
C ALA A 155 -12.93 15.00 17.00
N LEU A 156 -12.38 13.88 17.42
CA LEU A 156 -12.03 13.66 18.82
C LEU A 156 -10.88 14.61 19.22
N SER A 157 -11.04 15.26 20.37
CA SER A 157 -9.99 16.09 20.97
C SER A 157 -8.91 15.20 21.59
N GLY A 158 -7.66 15.68 21.58
CA GLY A 158 -6.54 15.00 22.25
C GLY A 158 -5.59 14.23 21.36
N TRP A 159 -5.83 14.12 20.06
CA TRP A 159 -4.84 13.53 19.16
C TRP A 159 -3.60 14.43 19.04
N GLY A 160 -2.43 13.90 19.39
CA GLY A 160 -1.17 14.52 19.05
C GLY A 160 -0.93 14.55 17.53
N ALA A 161 0.00 15.39 17.07
CA ALA A 161 0.27 15.60 15.64
C ALA A 161 0.53 14.30 14.85
N ALA A 162 1.25 13.34 15.42
CA ALA A 162 1.55 12.06 14.78
C ALA A 162 0.28 11.20 14.61
N ALA A 163 -0.58 11.15 15.64
CA ALA A 163 -1.83 10.40 15.59
C ALA A 163 -2.79 10.99 14.55
N ARG A 164 -2.90 12.33 14.55
CA ARG A 164 -3.72 13.06 13.57
C ARG A 164 -3.25 12.79 12.15
N PHE A 165 -1.93 12.81 11.90
CA PHE A 165 -1.34 12.50 10.60
C PHE A 165 -1.73 11.09 10.12
N ASN A 166 -1.60 10.07 10.98
CA ASN A 166 -1.95 8.69 10.63
C ASN A 166 -3.45 8.53 10.31
N LEU A 167 -4.33 9.24 11.03
CA LEU A 167 -5.76 9.23 10.71
C LEU A 167 -6.05 9.92 9.37
N MET A 168 -5.39 11.03 9.08
CA MET A 168 -5.54 11.77 7.83
C MET A 168 -5.09 10.96 6.63
N GLU A 169 -4.01 10.19 6.74
CA GLU A 169 -3.54 9.26 5.70
C GLU A 169 -4.64 8.27 5.31
N LEU A 170 -5.27 7.62 6.30
CA LEU A 170 -6.38 6.69 6.07
C LEU A 170 -7.63 7.40 5.54
N GLY A 171 -7.94 8.58 6.08
CA GLY A 171 -9.07 9.39 5.63
C GLY A 171 -8.94 9.82 4.18
N SER A 172 -7.76 10.29 3.77
CA SER A 172 -7.51 10.66 2.37
C SER A 172 -7.66 9.46 1.43
N ALA A 173 -7.17 8.29 1.82
CA ALA A 173 -7.34 7.06 1.05
C ALA A 173 -8.82 6.68 0.90
N LEU A 174 -9.62 6.77 1.98
CA LEU A 174 -11.07 6.50 1.94
C LEU A 174 -11.80 7.45 0.98
N TYR A 175 -11.52 8.76 1.07
CA TYR A 175 -12.12 9.72 0.15
C TYR A 175 -11.71 9.49 -1.31
N ALA A 176 -10.44 9.17 -1.57
CA ALA A 176 -9.97 8.89 -2.92
C ALA A 176 -10.64 7.64 -3.52
N LEU A 177 -10.82 6.57 -2.72
CA LEU A 177 -11.46 5.33 -3.15
C LEU A 177 -12.99 5.46 -3.29
N ASP A 178 -13.61 6.43 -2.61
CA ASP A 178 -15.01 6.82 -2.78
C ASP A 178 -15.18 7.90 -3.88
N TYR A 179 -14.14 8.13 -4.68
CA TYR A 179 -14.10 9.12 -5.78
C TYR A 179 -14.33 10.58 -5.36
N GLN A 180 -14.12 10.93 -4.09
CA GLN A 180 -14.17 12.29 -3.57
C GLN A 180 -12.76 12.90 -3.57
N PHE A 181 -12.17 13.04 -4.77
CA PHE A 181 -10.75 13.42 -4.94
C PHE A 181 -10.44 14.81 -4.39
N GLU A 182 -11.31 15.79 -4.55
CA GLU A 182 -11.11 17.14 -3.98
C GLU A 182 -10.93 17.09 -2.45
N ARG A 183 -11.72 16.26 -1.76
CA ARG A 183 -11.59 16.09 -0.31
C ARG A 183 -10.32 15.36 0.08
N ALA A 184 -9.93 14.34 -0.70
CA ALA A 184 -8.66 13.65 -0.52
C ALA A 184 -7.48 14.63 -0.67
N ILE A 185 -7.49 15.48 -1.71
CA ILE A 185 -6.49 16.52 -1.95
C ILE A 185 -6.44 17.52 -0.79
N ALA A 186 -7.60 17.98 -0.31
CA ALA A 186 -7.68 18.93 0.81
C ALA A 186 -6.99 18.38 2.08
N ILE A 187 -7.23 17.09 2.40
CA ILE A 187 -6.58 16.40 3.52
C ILE A 187 -5.06 16.35 3.28
N ARG A 188 -4.59 15.96 2.08
CA ARG A 188 -3.16 15.90 1.76
C ARG A 188 -2.48 17.27 1.84
N ARG A 189 -3.16 18.35 1.47
CA ARG A 189 -2.67 19.72 1.64
C ARG A 189 -2.52 20.10 3.12
N GLU A 190 -3.45 19.67 3.99
CA GLU A 190 -3.32 19.84 5.44
C GLU A 190 -2.15 19.01 5.99
N GLU A 191 -1.99 17.77 5.56
CA GLU A 191 -0.85 16.92 5.96
C GLU A 191 0.51 17.56 5.60
N LEU A 192 0.66 18.13 4.41
CA LEU A 192 1.86 18.86 4.02
C LEU A 192 2.13 20.04 4.95
N ALA A 193 1.08 20.79 5.33
CA ALA A 193 1.21 21.89 6.26
C ALA A 193 1.68 21.43 7.66
N LEU A 194 1.19 20.30 8.11
CA LEU A 194 1.61 19.69 9.39
C LEU A 194 3.06 19.13 9.31
N GLN A 195 3.46 18.56 8.18
CA GLN A 195 4.82 18.04 7.99
C GLN A 195 5.88 19.14 8.08
N MET A 196 5.60 20.34 7.56
CA MET A 196 6.52 21.47 7.69
C MET A 196 6.78 21.92 9.13
N GLN A 197 5.92 21.56 10.08
CA GLN A 197 6.09 21.85 11.51
C GLN A 197 6.88 20.77 12.25
N ARG A 198 7.22 19.65 11.58
CA ARG A 198 7.99 18.54 12.16
C ARG A 198 9.46 18.64 11.78
N PRO A 199 10.36 18.02 12.57
CA PRO A 199 11.74 17.87 12.14
C PRO A 199 11.81 17.16 10.78
N PRO A 200 12.75 17.56 9.90
CA PRO A 200 12.92 16.92 8.61
C PRO A 200 13.24 15.43 8.80
N ALA A 201 12.63 14.58 7.97
CA ALA A 201 12.93 13.16 7.97
C ALA A 201 14.32 12.90 7.37
N SER A 202 15.07 12.01 7.98
CA SER A 202 16.27 11.45 7.32
C SER A 202 15.84 10.54 6.18
N PRO A 203 16.58 10.49 5.07
CA PRO A 203 16.30 9.54 3.99
C PRO A 203 16.21 8.13 4.57
N ALA A 204 15.07 7.47 4.36
CA ALA A 204 14.92 6.09 4.78
C ALA A 204 15.93 5.22 4.01
N ALA A 205 16.69 4.39 4.73
CA ALA A 205 17.50 3.38 4.09
C ALA A 205 16.60 2.54 3.17
N LYS A 206 17.00 2.37 1.92
CA LYS A 206 16.27 1.50 0.98
C LYS A 206 16.28 0.09 1.56
N SER A 207 15.17 -0.38 2.10
CA SER A 207 15.01 -1.79 2.43
C SER A 207 14.87 -2.56 1.12
N SER A 208 15.86 -3.35 0.77
CA SER A 208 15.83 -4.21 -0.41
C SER A 208 15.22 -5.58 -0.05
N ASP A 209 13.97 -5.61 0.39
CA ASP A 209 13.24 -6.89 0.49
C ASP A 209 12.75 -7.37 -0.88
N PHE A 210 13.10 -6.63 -1.95
CA PHE A 210 12.77 -6.98 -3.31
C PHE A 210 13.56 -8.22 -3.75
N ASN A 211 12.85 -9.24 -4.15
CA ASN A 211 13.43 -10.51 -4.59
C ASN A 211 13.15 -10.75 -6.07
N VAL A 212 14.12 -10.44 -6.93
CA VAL A 212 14.04 -10.60 -8.39
C VAL A 212 13.55 -11.99 -8.79
N ALA A 213 14.04 -13.05 -8.14
CA ALA A 213 13.62 -14.42 -8.47
C ALA A 213 12.15 -14.69 -8.16
N LYS A 214 11.63 -14.15 -7.05
CA LYS A 214 10.20 -14.24 -6.72
C LYS A 214 9.34 -13.43 -7.69
N THR A 215 9.80 -12.26 -8.10
CA THR A 215 9.08 -11.43 -9.08
C THR A 215 9.07 -12.12 -10.44
N TRP A 216 10.18 -12.73 -10.86
CA TRP A 216 10.22 -13.54 -12.06
C TRP A 216 9.24 -14.72 -12.00
N GLN A 217 9.21 -15.45 -10.89
CA GLN A 217 8.26 -16.54 -10.67
C GLN A 217 6.80 -16.07 -10.69
N ALA A 218 6.53 -14.87 -10.19
CA ALA A 218 5.18 -14.26 -10.26
C ALA A 218 4.80 -13.92 -11.70
N LEU A 219 5.73 -13.31 -12.47
CA LEU A 219 5.51 -12.95 -13.87
C LEU A 219 5.18 -14.17 -14.72
N THR A 220 6.04 -15.18 -14.71
CA THR A 220 5.82 -16.39 -15.51
C THR A 220 4.53 -17.08 -15.13
N ALA A 221 4.23 -17.19 -13.84
CA ALA A 221 3.01 -17.85 -13.38
C ALA A 221 1.71 -17.14 -13.79
N VAL A 222 1.66 -15.79 -13.79
CA VAL A 222 0.46 -15.07 -14.23
C VAL A 222 0.32 -15.11 -15.75
N VAL A 223 1.43 -15.01 -16.47
CA VAL A 223 1.42 -15.10 -17.94
C VAL A 223 0.97 -16.49 -18.39
N ASP A 224 1.58 -17.55 -17.88
CA ASP A 224 1.22 -18.94 -18.21
C ASP A 224 -0.26 -19.23 -17.89
N LEU A 225 -0.75 -18.74 -16.74
CA LEU A 225 -2.14 -18.91 -16.34
C LEU A 225 -3.11 -18.28 -17.35
N LEU A 226 -2.87 -17.04 -17.75
CA LEU A 226 -3.76 -16.31 -18.65
C LEU A 226 -3.62 -16.81 -20.11
N GLU A 227 -2.41 -17.17 -20.56
CA GLU A 227 -2.19 -17.79 -21.87
C GLU A 227 -2.86 -19.18 -21.98
N GLY A 228 -2.84 -19.96 -20.91
CA GLY A 228 -3.55 -21.24 -20.84
C GLY A 228 -5.08 -21.10 -21.03
N HIS A 229 -5.61 -19.88 -20.91
CA HIS A 229 -7.02 -19.54 -21.18
C HIS A 229 -7.21 -18.75 -22.49
N GLY A 230 -6.19 -18.73 -23.37
CA GLY A 230 -6.28 -18.15 -24.70
C GLY A 230 -6.11 -16.62 -24.76
N MET A 231 -5.63 -15.99 -23.68
CA MET A 231 -5.32 -14.55 -23.65
C MET A 231 -3.88 -14.29 -24.09
N ARG A 232 -3.57 -13.02 -24.37
CA ARG A 232 -2.23 -12.57 -24.74
C ARG A 232 -1.68 -11.54 -23.75
N PRO A 233 -1.44 -11.95 -22.48
CA PRO A 233 -0.86 -11.05 -21.47
C PRO A 233 0.58 -10.70 -21.86
N PHE A 234 0.98 -9.45 -21.65
CA PHE A 234 2.33 -8.99 -21.92
C PHE A 234 2.85 -8.07 -20.81
N PRO A 235 4.16 -8.13 -20.50
CA PRO A 235 4.80 -7.17 -19.60
C PRO A 235 4.62 -5.74 -20.10
N THR A 236 4.28 -4.82 -19.22
CA THR A 236 4.10 -3.40 -19.54
C THR A 236 4.82 -2.52 -18.50
N ALA A 237 4.73 -1.22 -18.65
CA ALA A 237 5.22 -0.23 -17.69
C ALA A 237 6.62 -0.57 -17.12
N GLY A 238 6.79 -0.63 -15.80
CA GLY A 238 8.06 -0.91 -15.13
C GLY A 238 8.65 -2.26 -15.49
N THR A 239 7.80 -3.27 -15.65
CA THR A 239 8.24 -4.64 -16.02
C THR A 239 8.81 -4.68 -17.45
N LEU A 240 8.15 -4.04 -18.43
CA LEU A 240 8.69 -3.94 -19.80
C LEU A 240 9.93 -3.06 -19.85
N LEU A 241 9.97 -1.96 -19.10
CA LEU A 241 11.14 -1.09 -19.01
C LEU A 241 12.38 -1.84 -18.51
N GLY A 242 12.22 -2.66 -17.48
CA GLY A 242 13.28 -3.52 -16.97
C GLY A 242 13.76 -4.53 -18.00
N TRP A 243 12.83 -5.21 -18.65
CA TRP A 243 13.15 -6.15 -19.73
C TRP A 243 13.94 -5.47 -20.85
N TRP A 244 13.42 -4.35 -21.37
CA TRP A 244 13.97 -3.75 -22.58
C TRP A 244 15.24 -2.93 -22.34
N ARG A 245 15.38 -2.30 -21.16
CA ARG A 245 16.56 -1.48 -20.82
C ARG A 245 17.70 -2.28 -20.20
N GLU A 246 17.39 -3.23 -19.33
CA GLU A 246 18.37 -3.91 -18.46
C GLU A 246 18.46 -5.42 -18.74
N GLY A 247 17.56 -5.97 -19.54
CA GLY A 247 17.45 -7.44 -19.75
C GLY A 247 17.00 -8.18 -18.48
N ALA A 248 16.53 -7.46 -17.45
CA ALA A 248 16.19 -7.97 -16.14
C ALA A 248 15.02 -7.20 -15.52
N ILE A 249 14.38 -7.76 -14.51
CA ILE A 249 13.42 -7.05 -13.66
C ILE A 249 14.17 -5.97 -12.86
N LEU A 250 13.61 -4.77 -12.80
CA LEU A 250 14.22 -3.64 -12.09
C LEU A 250 14.29 -3.92 -10.58
N ASN A 251 15.47 -3.73 -9.98
CA ASN A 251 15.71 -3.99 -8.54
C ASN A 251 14.91 -3.08 -7.58
N ASN A 252 14.27 -2.03 -8.10
CA ASN A 252 13.49 -1.08 -7.30
C ASN A 252 12.00 -1.15 -7.63
N ASP A 253 11.58 -2.08 -8.48
CA ASP A 253 10.17 -2.26 -8.82
C ASP A 253 9.44 -2.91 -7.65
N LYS A 254 8.26 -2.39 -7.30
CA LYS A 254 7.51 -2.87 -6.12
C LYS A 254 6.37 -3.80 -6.49
N ASP A 255 6.00 -3.78 -7.76
CA ASP A 255 4.87 -4.45 -8.37
C ASP A 255 5.28 -5.03 -9.72
N LEU A 256 4.45 -5.85 -10.25
CA LEU A 256 4.60 -6.50 -11.54
C LEU A 256 3.49 -6.00 -12.45
N ASP A 257 3.85 -5.30 -13.52
CA ASP A 257 2.90 -4.76 -14.48
C ASP A 257 2.69 -5.72 -15.65
N VAL A 258 1.46 -6.20 -15.81
CA VAL A 258 1.01 -7.03 -16.94
C VAL A 258 -0.18 -6.36 -17.61
N ALA A 259 -0.20 -6.35 -18.94
CA ALA A 259 -1.30 -5.77 -19.70
C ALA A 259 -1.99 -6.78 -20.61
N LEU A 260 -3.23 -6.43 -20.97
CA LEU A 260 -4.08 -7.12 -21.94
C LEU A 260 -4.47 -6.16 -23.06
N MET A 261 -4.59 -6.68 -24.29
CA MET A 261 -5.09 -5.90 -25.44
C MET A 261 -6.64 -5.81 -25.42
N PRO A 262 -7.25 -4.90 -26.18
CA PRO A 262 -8.71 -4.76 -26.25
C PRO A 262 -9.47 -6.03 -26.63
N ALA A 263 -8.83 -6.95 -27.36
CA ALA A 263 -9.42 -8.24 -27.75
C ALA A 263 -9.56 -9.22 -26.58
N ASP A 264 -8.78 -9.04 -25.52
CA ASP A 264 -8.85 -9.84 -24.30
C ASP A 264 -9.86 -9.24 -23.32
N SER A 265 -10.32 -10.03 -22.33
CA SER A 265 -11.29 -9.57 -21.34
C SER A 265 -10.67 -9.49 -19.95
N LEU A 266 -10.55 -8.27 -19.39
CA LEU A 266 -10.12 -8.08 -18.02
C LEU A 266 -11.07 -8.76 -17.02
N ASP A 267 -12.36 -8.76 -17.27
CA ASP A 267 -13.34 -9.43 -16.38
C ASP A 267 -13.16 -10.94 -16.37
N LEU A 268 -12.82 -11.53 -17.52
CA LEU A 268 -12.50 -12.95 -17.59
C LEU A 268 -11.16 -13.23 -16.88
N ALA A 269 -10.13 -12.41 -17.11
CA ALA A 269 -8.85 -12.52 -16.41
C ALA A 269 -9.02 -12.42 -14.88
N ARG A 270 -9.86 -11.50 -14.40
CA ARG A 270 -10.22 -11.39 -12.96
C ARG A 270 -10.82 -12.68 -12.42
N LYS A 271 -11.78 -13.27 -13.15
CA LYS A 271 -12.42 -14.54 -12.75
C LYS A 271 -11.42 -15.68 -12.70
N ILE A 272 -10.52 -15.78 -13.69
CA ILE A 272 -9.47 -16.79 -13.75
C ILE A 272 -8.52 -16.63 -12.55
N MET A 273 -8.04 -15.41 -12.31
CA MET A 273 -7.15 -15.12 -11.18
C MET A 273 -7.82 -15.44 -9.83
N LEU A 274 -9.07 -15.02 -9.63
CA LEU A 274 -9.81 -15.25 -8.38
C LEU A 274 -10.20 -16.72 -8.16
N ALA A 275 -10.27 -17.53 -9.20
CA ALA A 275 -10.47 -18.98 -9.08
C ALA A 275 -9.22 -19.69 -8.51
N GLN A 276 -8.06 -19.03 -8.53
CA GLN A 276 -6.82 -19.58 -7.97
C GLN A 276 -6.66 -19.18 -6.49
N VAL A 277 -6.41 -20.15 -5.61
CA VAL A 277 -6.09 -19.89 -4.19
C VAL A 277 -4.83 -19.01 -4.04
N ARG A 278 -4.00 -18.98 -5.07
CA ARG A 278 -2.73 -18.24 -5.13
C ARG A 278 -2.94 -16.72 -5.08
N TYR A 279 -4.00 -16.20 -5.68
CA TYR A 279 -4.18 -14.74 -5.86
C TYR A 279 -5.29 -14.18 -4.97
N ILE A 280 -5.04 -13.01 -4.42
CA ILE A 280 -6.01 -12.22 -3.67
C ILE A 280 -6.13 -10.86 -4.35
N ALA A 281 -7.34 -10.50 -4.80
CA ALA A 281 -7.56 -9.16 -5.34
C ALA A 281 -7.55 -8.10 -4.26
N ALA A 282 -6.92 -6.95 -4.53
CA ALA A 282 -7.10 -5.74 -3.75
C ALA A 282 -8.51 -5.18 -4.01
N PRO A 283 -9.33 -4.91 -2.99
CA PRO A 283 -10.70 -4.45 -3.16
C PRO A 283 -10.84 -3.21 -4.06
N MET A 284 -9.93 -2.24 -3.88
CA MET A 284 -9.90 -1.01 -4.68
C MET A 284 -9.74 -1.26 -6.19
N SER A 285 -9.07 -2.33 -6.59
CA SER A 285 -8.84 -2.62 -8.02
C SER A 285 -10.09 -3.06 -8.75
N LEU A 286 -11.07 -3.60 -8.04
CA LEU A 286 -12.33 -4.08 -8.62
C LEU A 286 -13.26 -2.93 -9.03
N ASN A 287 -12.98 -1.71 -8.61
CA ASN A 287 -13.76 -0.52 -8.97
C ASN A 287 -13.31 0.13 -10.29
N SER A 288 -12.23 -0.34 -10.90
CA SER A 288 -11.78 0.13 -12.21
C SER A 288 -12.22 -0.79 -13.34
N ASN A 289 -12.59 -0.21 -14.48
CA ASN A 289 -12.96 -0.98 -15.67
C ASN A 289 -11.75 -1.47 -16.49
N SER A 290 -10.54 -0.95 -16.18
CA SER A 290 -9.32 -1.23 -16.95
C SER A 290 -8.13 -1.64 -16.09
N TYR A 291 -8.31 -1.82 -14.78
CA TYR A 291 -7.24 -2.12 -13.84
C TYR A 291 -7.69 -3.09 -12.76
N SER A 292 -6.83 -4.02 -12.42
CA SER A 292 -6.98 -4.91 -11.27
C SER A 292 -5.61 -5.15 -10.64
N CYS A 293 -5.59 -5.16 -9.32
CA CYS A 293 -4.40 -5.46 -8.55
C CYS A 293 -4.60 -6.76 -7.77
N PHE A 294 -3.63 -7.66 -7.83
CA PHE A 294 -3.64 -8.93 -7.13
C PHE A 294 -2.37 -9.08 -6.31
N PHE A 295 -2.51 -9.72 -5.17
CA PHE A 295 -1.40 -10.15 -4.35
C PHE A 295 -1.16 -11.64 -4.54
N ASP A 296 0.03 -12.02 -4.99
CA ASP A 296 0.45 -13.41 -5.12
C ASP A 296 0.92 -13.93 -3.76
N ARG A 297 0.14 -14.82 -3.14
CA ARG A 297 0.43 -15.40 -1.83
C ARG A 297 1.68 -16.27 -1.79
N VAL A 298 2.10 -16.82 -2.91
CA VAL A 298 3.28 -17.71 -3.00
C VAL A 298 4.57 -16.90 -3.03
N THR A 299 4.62 -15.89 -3.87
CA THR A 299 5.82 -15.07 -4.06
C THR A 299 5.85 -13.82 -3.18
N GLN A 300 4.70 -13.41 -2.63
CA GLN A 300 4.50 -12.16 -1.89
C GLN A 300 4.68 -10.91 -2.77
N VAL A 301 4.45 -11.03 -4.07
CA VAL A 301 4.56 -9.97 -5.07
C VAL A 301 3.17 -9.44 -5.42
N THR A 302 3.06 -8.14 -5.59
CA THR A 302 1.87 -7.49 -6.14
C THR A 302 1.90 -7.57 -7.66
N VAL A 303 0.78 -7.95 -8.27
CA VAL A 303 0.60 -8.05 -9.73
C VAL A 303 -0.48 -7.06 -10.14
N ASP A 304 -0.11 -6.08 -10.93
CA ASP A 304 -1.00 -5.12 -11.54
C ASP A 304 -1.39 -5.61 -12.95
N LEU A 305 -2.68 -5.83 -13.15
CA LEU A 305 -3.23 -6.25 -14.43
C LEU A 305 -4.02 -5.10 -15.03
N LEU A 306 -3.55 -4.61 -16.17
CA LEU A 306 -4.12 -3.47 -16.87
C LEU A 306 -4.69 -3.91 -18.22
N GLN A 307 -5.72 -3.24 -18.69
CA GLN A 307 -6.28 -3.48 -20.01
C GLN A 307 -6.20 -2.23 -20.87
N PHE A 308 -5.69 -2.41 -22.08
CA PHE A 308 -5.86 -1.42 -23.14
C PHE A 308 -7.29 -1.45 -23.67
N TRP A 309 -7.78 -0.30 -24.15
CA TRP A 309 -9.09 -0.19 -24.79
C TRP A 309 -8.99 0.64 -26.05
N ASP A 310 -9.95 0.45 -26.98
CA ASP A 310 -10.05 1.27 -28.18
C ASP A 310 -10.43 2.72 -27.82
N ALA A 311 -9.59 3.67 -28.24
CA ALA A 311 -9.79 5.10 -28.09
C ALA A 311 -9.76 5.81 -29.47
N GLY A 312 -10.43 5.24 -30.48
CA GLY A 312 -10.45 5.72 -31.85
C GLY A 312 -9.16 5.36 -32.59
N GLU A 313 -8.41 6.35 -33.05
CA GLU A 313 -7.13 6.13 -33.75
C GLU A 313 -6.01 5.65 -32.83
N LYS A 314 -6.20 5.73 -31.51
CA LYS A 314 -5.22 5.36 -30.49
C LYS A 314 -5.74 4.23 -29.61
N LEU A 315 -4.87 3.74 -28.74
CA LEU A 315 -5.22 2.86 -27.63
C LEU A 315 -5.21 3.68 -26.34
N GLY A 316 -6.26 3.53 -25.53
CA GLY A 316 -6.32 4.06 -24.18
C GLY A 316 -5.70 3.09 -23.18
N TYR A 317 -5.06 3.61 -22.13
CA TYR A 317 -4.43 2.86 -21.05
C TYR A 317 -4.53 3.65 -19.75
N GLY A 318 -4.58 2.97 -18.63
CA GLY A 318 -4.58 3.59 -17.30
C GLY A 318 -5.75 3.15 -16.44
N TRP A 319 -6.24 4.04 -15.57
CA TRP A 319 -7.31 3.73 -14.62
C TRP A 319 -8.62 4.38 -15.06
N LEU A 320 -9.50 3.56 -15.60
CA LEU A 320 -10.78 3.99 -16.11
C LEU A 320 -11.85 3.83 -15.03
N LEU A 321 -12.32 4.95 -14.48
CA LEU A 321 -13.33 4.96 -13.43
C LEU A 321 -14.73 4.67 -13.98
N PRO A 322 -15.62 4.07 -13.17
CA PRO A 322 -16.95 3.70 -13.62
C PRO A 322 -17.92 4.90 -13.67
N GLY A 323 -18.91 4.80 -14.57
CA GLY A 323 -20.10 5.66 -14.60
C GLY A 323 -19.78 7.16 -14.69
N LYS A 324 -20.37 7.95 -13.79
CA LYS A 324 -20.22 9.43 -13.75
C LYS A 324 -18.80 9.91 -13.42
N TYR A 325 -17.97 9.05 -12.88
CA TYR A 325 -16.60 9.39 -12.53
C TYR A 325 -15.61 9.23 -13.70
N ARG A 326 -16.06 8.78 -14.86
CA ARG A 326 -15.21 8.51 -16.02
C ARG A 326 -14.36 9.71 -16.45
N ALA A 327 -14.88 10.92 -16.37
CA ALA A 327 -14.15 12.14 -16.69
C ALA A 327 -12.96 12.43 -15.75
N GLN A 328 -12.95 11.83 -14.57
CA GLN A 328 -11.86 11.99 -13.58
C GLN A 328 -10.78 10.90 -13.73
N SER A 329 -10.92 9.98 -14.68
CA SER A 329 -9.99 8.87 -14.92
C SER A 329 -8.58 9.36 -15.27
N ARG A 330 -7.57 8.55 -14.90
CA ARG A 330 -6.22 8.71 -15.41
C ARG A 330 -6.10 7.96 -16.73
N VAL A 331 -5.97 8.67 -17.83
CA VAL A 331 -5.92 8.11 -19.19
C VAL A 331 -4.63 8.51 -19.89
N LEU A 332 -3.93 7.51 -20.42
CA LEU A 332 -2.80 7.65 -21.32
C LEU A 332 -3.24 7.23 -22.72
N HIS A 333 -2.76 7.90 -23.75
CA HIS A 333 -2.98 7.48 -25.13
C HIS A 333 -1.69 6.97 -25.75
N PHE A 334 -1.76 5.79 -26.36
CA PHE A 334 -0.69 5.17 -27.12
C PHE A 334 -1.06 5.13 -28.61
N ASP A 335 -0.07 5.26 -29.48
CA ASP A 335 -0.25 4.85 -30.86
C ASP A 335 -0.59 3.36 -30.91
N ARG A 336 -1.34 2.93 -31.95
CA ARG A 336 -1.68 1.51 -32.07
C ARG A 336 -0.41 0.70 -32.31
N PHE A 337 -0.34 -0.44 -31.69
CA PHE A 337 0.73 -1.41 -31.82
C PHE A 337 0.16 -2.82 -31.86
N ASP A 338 0.92 -3.74 -32.45
CA ASP A 338 0.65 -5.16 -32.43
C ASP A 338 1.51 -5.88 -31.39
N LEU A 339 1.16 -7.11 -31.05
CA LEU A 339 1.96 -7.96 -30.15
C LEU A 339 2.78 -8.95 -30.96
N LEU A 340 4.08 -9.06 -30.65
CA LEU A 340 4.99 -10.07 -31.16
C LEU A 340 5.47 -10.99 -30.03
N ARG A 341 5.76 -12.24 -30.36
CA ARG A 341 6.45 -13.19 -29.46
C ARG A 341 7.94 -12.88 -29.41
N ASP A 342 8.48 -12.91 -28.22
CA ASP A 342 9.91 -12.74 -27.96
C ASP A 342 10.35 -13.54 -26.73
N HIS A 343 11.65 -13.75 -26.58
CA HIS A 343 12.22 -14.52 -25.48
C HIS A 343 12.89 -13.61 -24.45
N TRP A 344 12.55 -13.81 -23.18
CA TRP A 344 13.20 -13.17 -22.06
C TRP A 344 13.60 -14.22 -21.01
N GLN A 345 14.90 -14.34 -20.74
CA GLN A 345 15.48 -15.29 -19.79
C GLN A 345 14.99 -16.75 -19.99
N GLY A 346 14.85 -17.16 -21.26
CA GLY A 346 14.44 -18.52 -21.61
C GLY A 346 12.94 -18.80 -21.56
N HIS A 347 12.12 -17.81 -21.27
CA HIS A 347 10.66 -17.90 -21.32
C HIS A 347 10.12 -17.04 -22.45
N GLU A 348 9.03 -17.46 -23.08
CA GLU A 348 8.39 -16.78 -24.20
C GLU A 348 7.30 -15.83 -23.71
N PHE A 349 7.32 -14.58 -24.17
CA PHE A 349 6.34 -13.55 -23.81
C PHE A 349 5.82 -12.85 -25.06
N TRP A 350 4.62 -12.30 -24.94
CA TRP A 350 4.17 -11.24 -25.83
C TRP A 350 4.80 -9.93 -25.43
N ARG A 351 5.08 -9.06 -26.42
CA ARG A 351 5.51 -7.67 -26.22
C ARG A 351 4.98 -6.79 -27.32
N PRO A 352 4.92 -5.45 -27.15
CA PRO A 352 4.68 -4.53 -28.26
C PRO A 352 5.67 -4.79 -29.40
N ASP A 353 5.21 -4.65 -30.62
CA ASP A 353 6.04 -4.81 -31.85
C ASP A 353 7.20 -3.81 -31.87
N ASP A 354 7.00 -2.58 -31.39
CA ASP A 354 8.04 -1.55 -31.19
C ASP A 354 8.11 -1.11 -29.70
N PRO A 355 8.86 -1.83 -28.85
CA PRO A 355 9.01 -1.46 -27.44
C PRO A 355 9.72 -0.13 -27.21
N ASP A 356 10.62 0.29 -28.13
CA ASP A 356 11.30 1.58 -28.05
C ASP A 356 10.31 2.74 -28.18
N HIS A 357 9.44 2.68 -29.15
CA HIS A 357 8.38 3.67 -29.34
C HIS A 357 7.38 3.65 -28.20
N PHE A 358 6.94 2.44 -27.78
CA PHE A 358 6.03 2.27 -26.65
C PHE A 358 6.57 2.91 -25.36
N LEU A 359 7.81 2.60 -24.98
CA LEU A 359 8.46 3.15 -23.80
C LEU A 359 8.72 4.65 -23.91
N THR A 360 9.00 5.15 -25.11
CA THR A 360 9.17 6.59 -25.36
C THR A 360 7.87 7.34 -25.12
N GLN A 361 6.73 6.81 -25.57
CA GLN A 361 5.43 7.40 -25.30
C GLN A 361 5.12 7.46 -23.78
N MET A 362 5.52 6.43 -23.03
CA MET A 362 5.22 6.33 -21.60
C MET A 362 6.21 7.11 -20.71
N TYR A 363 7.49 7.09 -21.04
CA TYR A 363 8.55 7.57 -20.15
C TYR A 363 9.42 8.71 -20.75
N GLY A 364 9.21 9.07 -22.03
CA GLY A 364 10.09 10.01 -22.72
C GLY A 364 11.51 9.41 -22.87
N PRO A 365 12.57 10.04 -22.38
CA PRO A 365 13.96 9.59 -22.53
C PRO A 365 14.31 8.40 -21.59
N TRP A 366 13.57 7.32 -21.67
CA TRP A 366 13.58 6.16 -20.75
C TRP A 366 14.91 5.39 -20.68
N ARG A 367 15.82 5.56 -21.66
CA ARG A 367 17.12 4.85 -21.65
C ARG A 367 18.02 5.26 -20.50
N ALA A 368 17.93 6.52 -20.07
CA ALA A 368 18.62 6.99 -18.88
C ALA A 368 17.71 6.84 -17.65
N PRO A 369 18.17 6.19 -16.56
CA PRO A 369 17.39 6.11 -15.33
C PRO A 369 17.12 7.49 -14.74
N ASP A 370 15.86 7.80 -14.47
CA ASP A 370 15.45 8.98 -13.71
C ASP A 370 14.87 8.57 -12.35
N PRO A 371 15.61 8.74 -11.24
CA PRO A 371 15.13 8.38 -9.91
C PRO A 371 14.02 9.30 -9.40
N HIS A 372 13.75 10.41 -10.09
CA HIS A 372 12.74 11.40 -9.73
C HIS A 372 11.54 11.39 -10.67
N PHE A 373 11.52 10.48 -11.64
CA PHE A 373 10.41 10.37 -12.60
C PHE A 373 9.06 10.28 -11.90
N ASP A 374 8.14 11.16 -12.29
CA ASP A 374 6.75 11.14 -11.85
C ASP A 374 5.92 10.21 -12.76
N SER A 375 5.68 8.98 -12.30
CA SER A 375 4.88 8.00 -13.04
C SER A 375 3.38 8.34 -13.09
N CYS A 376 2.90 9.37 -12.38
CA CYS A 376 1.50 9.75 -12.36
C CYS A 376 1.16 10.86 -13.36
N ALA A 377 1.84 12.00 -13.24
CA ALA A 377 1.58 13.17 -14.08
C ALA A 377 2.74 13.52 -15.02
N GLY A 378 3.95 13.03 -14.74
CA GLY A 378 5.14 13.28 -15.58
C GLY A 378 5.23 12.39 -16.84
N VAL A 379 4.21 11.61 -17.16
CA VAL A 379 4.18 10.75 -18.34
C VAL A 379 3.77 11.55 -19.59
N PRO A 380 4.55 11.50 -20.69
CA PRO A 380 4.33 12.36 -21.87
C PRO A 380 2.97 12.18 -22.53
N ASN A 381 2.39 11.00 -22.47
CA ASN A 381 1.13 10.65 -23.12
C ASN A 381 -0.11 10.77 -22.19
N LEU A 382 0.01 11.44 -21.05
CA LEU A 382 -1.12 11.76 -20.18
C LEU A 382 -2.09 12.71 -20.89
N GLN A 383 -3.39 12.39 -20.86
CA GLN A 383 -4.39 13.19 -21.57
C GLN A 383 -4.80 14.45 -20.78
N ALA A 384 -4.88 14.35 -19.47
CA ALA A 384 -5.26 15.49 -18.64
C ALA A 384 -4.82 15.29 -17.18
N MET A 385 -4.54 16.37 -16.49
CA MET A 385 -4.41 16.41 -15.03
C MET A 385 -5.81 16.38 -14.39
N THR A 386 -6.41 15.22 -14.32
CA THR A 386 -7.70 15.04 -13.66
C THR A 386 -7.56 15.11 -12.14
N GLU A 387 -8.68 15.28 -11.41
CA GLU A 387 -8.66 15.27 -9.95
C GLU A 387 -8.08 13.98 -9.37
N MET A 388 -8.32 12.84 -10.02
CA MET A 388 -7.70 11.56 -9.64
C MET A 388 -6.18 11.61 -9.78
N VAL A 389 -5.66 12.11 -10.92
CA VAL A 389 -4.21 12.27 -11.14
C VAL A 389 -3.63 13.21 -10.08
N GLN A 390 -4.25 14.36 -9.87
CA GLN A 390 -3.83 15.34 -8.87
C GLN A 390 -3.80 14.74 -7.45
N ALA A 391 -4.86 14.01 -7.04
CA ALA A 391 -4.91 13.33 -5.75
C ALA A 391 -3.77 12.32 -5.60
N THR A 392 -3.44 11.59 -6.66
CA THR A 392 -2.34 10.61 -6.67
C THR A 392 -0.98 11.30 -6.54
N VAL A 393 -0.76 12.43 -7.24
CA VAL A 393 0.47 13.23 -7.10
C VAL A 393 0.61 13.78 -5.68
N TYR A 394 -0.46 14.32 -5.09
CA TYR A 394 -0.43 14.77 -3.68
C TYR A 394 -0.13 13.63 -2.70
N ASN A 395 -0.68 12.42 -2.94
CA ASN A 395 -0.38 11.24 -2.14
C ASN A 395 1.11 10.89 -2.20
N GLN A 396 1.71 10.89 -3.40
CA GLN A 396 3.14 10.65 -3.58
C GLN A 396 3.98 11.76 -2.94
N LEU A 397 3.57 13.03 -3.07
CA LEU A 397 4.27 14.18 -2.49
C LEU A 397 4.36 14.06 -0.97
N VAL A 398 3.24 13.80 -0.28
CA VAL A 398 3.21 13.55 1.17
C VAL A 398 4.13 12.39 1.55
N SER A 399 4.07 11.27 0.81
CA SER A 399 4.92 10.10 1.04
C SER A 399 6.41 10.41 0.84
N CYS A 400 6.78 11.17 -0.19
CA CYS A 400 8.16 11.58 -0.43
C CYS A 400 8.70 12.47 0.69
N VAL A 401 7.92 13.45 1.13
CA VAL A 401 8.30 14.36 2.23
C VAL A 401 8.47 13.58 3.54
N SER A 402 7.54 12.67 3.86
CA SER A 402 7.58 11.88 5.10
C SER A 402 8.77 10.90 5.15
N ARG A 403 9.29 10.49 3.98
CA ARG A 403 10.45 9.58 3.86
C ARG A 403 11.77 10.29 3.59
N GLY A 404 11.80 11.62 3.59
CA GLY A 404 13.01 12.40 3.32
C GLY A 404 13.48 12.38 1.86
N ASN A 405 12.65 11.93 0.91
CA ASN A 405 12.95 11.97 -0.54
C ASN A 405 12.60 13.35 -1.11
N TYR A 406 13.34 14.37 -0.71
CA TYR A 406 13.01 15.76 -1.02
C TYR A 406 13.23 16.13 -2.49
N ALA A 407 14.20 15.50 -3.16
CA ALA A 407 14.42 15.74 -4.59
C ALA A 407 13.21 15.31 -5.44
N LYS A 408 12.67 14.11 -5.18
CA LYS A 408 11.43 13.65 -5.84
C LYS A 408 10.23 14.51 -5.43
N ALA A 409 10.14 14.92 -4.16
CA ALA A 409 9.08 15.83 -3.72
C ALA A 409 9.09 17.16 -4.49
N MET A 410 10.28 17.71 -4.78
CA MET A 410 10.41 18.91 -5.61
C MET A 410 9.90 18.70 -7.03
N ALA A 411 10.25 17.57 -7.67
CA ALA A 411 9.77 17.25 -9.02
C ALA A 411 8.22 17.16 -9.06
N LEU A 412 7.60 16.55 -8.03
CA LEU A 412 6.15 16.47 -7.93
C LEU A 412 5.47 17.84 -7.75
N ILE A 413 6.10 18.78 -7.02
CA ILE A 413 5.60 20.17 -6.93
C ILE A 413 5.65 20.85 -8.28
N VAL A 414 6.75 20.69 -9.04
CA VAL A 414 6.86 21.24 -10.39
C VAL A 414 5.75 20.68 -11.29
N SER A 415 5.55 19.35 -11.26
CA SER A 415 4.48 18.70 -12.03
C SER A 415 3.07 19.25 -11.69
N LEU A 416 2.77 19.50 -10.41
CA LEU A 416 1.49 20.11 -10.00
C LEU A 416 1.35 21.53 -10.57
N ARG A 417 2.40 22.34 -10.48
CA ARG A 417 2.39 23.74 -10.98
C ARG A 417 2.29 23.85 -12.49
N ASP A 418 2.98 22.99 -13.22
CA ASP A 418 2.91 22.93 -14.69
C ASP A 418 1.48 22.65 -15.18
N HIS A 419 0.63 22.10 -14.29
CA HIS A 419 -0.78 21.86 -14.50
C HIS A 419 -1.70 22.85 -13.75
N ASN A 420 -1.19 24.06 -13.44
CA ASN A 420 -1.94 25.18 -12.84
C ASN A 420 -2.45 24.93 -11.40
N ASP A 421 -1.79 24.09 -10.62
CA ASP A 421 -2.07 24.01 -9.17
C ASP A 421 -1.22 25.04 -8.41
N ASP A 422 -1.78 26.21 -8.18
CA ASP A 422 -1.13 27.32 -7.48
C ASP A 422 -1.47 27.38 -5.98
N HIS A 423 -1.91 26.25 -5.40
CA HIS A 423 -2.30 26.25 -3.98
C HIS A 423 -1.12 26.69 -3.08
N PRO A 424 -1.36 27.64 -2.12
CA PRO A 424 -0.28 28.25 -1.34
C PRO A 424 0.58 27.29 -0.54
N VAL A 425 0.08 26.08 -0.21
CA VAL A 425 0.87 25.04 0.49
C VAL A 425 2.06 24.59 -0.34
N LEU A 426 1.93 24.53 -1.68
CA LEU A 426 3.02 24.10 -2.57
C LEU A 426 4.18 25.09 -2.52
N GLY A 427 3.90 26.40 -2.55
CA GLY A 427 4.95 27.43 -2.43
C GLY A 427 5.70 27.35 -1.09
N ARG A 428 4.96 27.19 0.01
CA ARG A 428 5.56 27.01 1.33
C ARG A 428 6.39 25.73 1.43
N MET A 429 5.87 24.63 0.88
CA MET A 429 6.56 23.34 0.87
C MET A 429 7.85 23.40 0.04
N GLU A 430 7.83 24.07 -1.12
CA GLU A 430 9.02 24.25 -1.95
C GLU A 430 10.13 24.99 -1.20
N ILE A 431 9.81 26.09 -0.52
CA ILE A 431 10.78 26.82 0.31
C ILE A 431 11.33 25.92 1.41
N TRP A 432 10.47 25.17 2.08
CA TRP A 432 10.85 24.23 3.14
C TRP A 432 11.77 23.11 2.60
N LEU A 433 11.45 22.54 1.43
CA LEU A 433 12.25 21.49 0.79
C LEU A 433 13.62 22.01 0.36
N ARG A 434 13.72 23.19 -0.26
CA ARG A 434 15.01 23.81 -0.67
C ARG A 434 15.94 23.98 0.51
N LYS A 435 15.42 24.47 1.65
CA LYS A 435 16.19 24.61 2.90
C LYS A 435 16.72 23.27 3.40
N ASN A 436 15.91 22.21 3.35
CA ASN A 436 16.29 20.90 3.89
C ASN A 436 17.17 20.08 2.93
N LEU A 437 17.08 20.28 1.61
CA LEU A 437 18.01 19.71 0.63
C LEU A 437 19.44 20.25 0.83
N GLN A 438 19.59 21.55 1.12
CA GLN A 438 20.90 22.15 1.40
C GLN A 438 21.56 21.58 2.67
N ASN A 439 20.77 21.08 3.62
CA ASN A 439 21.26 20.48 4.85
C ASN A 439 21.57 18.96 4.71
N GLN A 440 21.24 18.34 3.60
CA GLN A 440 21.52 16.92 3.31
C GLN A 440 22.80 16.73 2.47
N CYS A 441 23.31 17.80 1.85
CA CYS A 441 24.61 17.86 1.17
C CYS A 441 25.71 18.26 2.17
#